data_10d4e0ae72424d1c890bad605b3f9ef8
#
_entry.id   10d4e0ae72424d1c890bad605b3f9ef8
#
_cell.length_a   1.000
_cell.length_b   1.000
_cell.length_c   1.000
_cell.angle_alpha   90.00
_cell.angle_beta   90.00
_cell.angle_gamma   90.00
#
_symmetry.space_group_name_H-M   'P 1'
#
loop_
_entity.id
_entity.type
_entity.pdbx_description
1 polymer ?
#
loop_
_entity_poly.entity_id
_entity_poly.type
_entity_poly.pdbx_seq_one_letter_code
_entity_poly.pdbx_strand_id
1 'polypeptide(L)'
;MDLSEAREVFMQECGELLDRMESLLIEESTNPRGERETIDSLFRVVHTIKGSAGIFGFDRIERFAHDLESLMDRVRGGEKELNQGLVELLLRSRDHLSNLMQLLNVREESAAAVMGANLDASQTSLLSEVRAMIDGGAVVPAAKPQAAAPS
;
A
#
# COMPACT_ATOMS: atom_id res chain seq x y z
N MET A 1 -10.87 -24.45 8.72
CA MET A 1 -9.57 -23.93 8.25
C MET A 1 -8.77 -23.46 9.45
N ASP A 2 -7.58 -23.97 9.64
CA ASP A 2 -6.78 -23.49 10.76
C ASP A 2 -6.03 -22.23 10.37
N LEU A 3 -5.37 -21.61 11.35
CA LEU A 3 -4.72 -20.33 11.14
C LEU A 3 -3.60 -20.41 10.11
N SER A 4 -2.90 -21.55 10.07
CA SER A 4 -1.81 -21.74 9.13
C SER A 4 -2.32 -21.79 7.69
N GLU A 5 -3.42 -22.50 7.48
CA GLU A 5 -4.05 -22.57 6.17
C GLU A 5 -4.60 -21.23 5.75
N ALA A 6 -5.19 -20.49 6.69
CA ALA A 6 -5.72 -19.16 6.41
C ALA A 6 -4.62 -18.23 5.94
N ARG A 7 -3.46 -18.27 6.62
CA ARG A 7 -2.32 -17.46 6.21
C ARG A 7 -1.84 -17.82 4.81
N GLU A 8 -1.77 -19.12 4.52
CA GLU A 8 -1.33 -19.57 3.20
C GLU A 8 -2.24 -19.07 2.09
N VAL A 9 -3.56 -19.21 2.29
CA VAL A 9 -4.52 -18.74 1.30
C VAL A 9 -4.39 -17.25 1.10
N PHE A 10 -4.31 -16.50 2.20
CA PHE A 10 -4.17 -15.06 2.14
C PHE A 10 -2.90 -14.66 1.39
N MET A 11 -1.77 -15.29 1.73
CA MET A 11 -0.49 -15.00 1.09
C MET A 11 -0.53 -15.26 -0.41
N GLN A 12 -1.16 -16.36 -0.80
CA GLN A 12 -1.26 -16.72 -2.20
C GLN A 12 -2.09 -15.71 -2.97
N GLU A 13 -3.29 -15.44 -2.49
CA GLU A 13 -4.22 -14.57 -3.21
C GLU A 13 -3.75 -13.13 -3.23
N CYS A 14 -3.35 -12.64 -2.08
CA CYS A 14 -2.94 -11.24 -2.00
C CYS A 14 -1.57 -11.00 -2.61
N GLY A 15 -0.71 -12.03 -2.59
CA GLY A 15 0.57 -11.95 -3.29
C GLY A 15 0.37 -11.71 -4.78
N GLU A 16 -0.57 -12.41 -5.38
CA GLU A 16 -0.88 -12.23 -6.80
C GLU A 16 -1.44 -10.85 -7.08
N LEU A 17 -2.27 -10.35 -6.17
CA LEU A 17 -2.82 -9.00 -6.31
C LEU A 17 -1.74 -7.95 -6.21
N LEU A 18 -0.78 -8.12 -5.30
CA LEU A 18 0.32 -7.18 -5.17
C LEU A 18 1.24 -7.20 -6.38
N ASP A 19 1.45 -8.38 -6.98
CA ASP A 19 2.22 -8.48 -8.21
C ASP A 19 1.53 -7.74 -9.35
N ARG A 20 0.21 -7.88 -9.44
CA ARG A 20 -0.56 -7.16 -10.44
C ARG A 20 -0.46 -5.65 -10.24
N MET A 21 -0.57 -5.22 -8.99
CA MET A 21 -0.45 -3.82 -8.65
C MET A 21 0.91 -3.27 -9.07
N GLU A 22 1.98 -4.02 -8.80
CA GLU A 22 3.31 -3.60 -9.17
C GLU A 22 3.43 -3.43 -10.68
N SER A 23 2.93 -4.40 -11.44
CA SER A 23 3.00 -4.33 -12.90
C SER A 23 2.25 -3.11 -13.44
N LEU A 24 1.06 -2.86 -12.91
CA LEU A 24 0.27 -1.71 -13.33
C LEU A 24 0.97 -0.39 -13.04
N LEU A 25 1.58 -0.30 -11.86
CA LEU A 25 2.26 0.93 -11.44
C LEU A 25 3.55 1.16 -12.21
N ILE A 26 4.30 0.09 -12.48
CA ILE A 26 5.52 0.22 -13.27
C ILE A 26 5.18 0.66 -14.69
N GLU A 27 4.14 0.08 -15.26
CA GLU A 27 3.72 0.47 -16.59
C GLU A 27 3.29 1.93 -16.64
N GLU A 28 2.53 2.36 -15.63
CA GLU A 28 2.10 3.76 -15.53
C GLU A 28 3.30 4.68 -15.35
N SER A 29 4.32 4.24 -14.62
CA SER A 29 5.53 5.02 -14.39
C SER A 29 6.30 5.27 -15.70
N THR A 30 6.35 4.28 -16.59
CA THR A 30 7.10 4.41 -17.83
C THR A 30 6.28 5.03 -18.96
N ASN A 31 4.96 4.88 -18.91
CA ASN A 31 4.07 5.38 -19.95
C ASN A 31 2.80 5.92 -19.30
N PRO A 32 2.87 7.12 -18.70
CA PRO A 32 1.75 7.64 -17.91
C PRO A 32 0.55 7.95 -18.81
N ARG A 33 -0.55 7.29 -18.52
CA ARG A 33 -1.81 7.51 -19.22
C ARG A 33 -2.95 7.86 -18.29
N GLY A 34 -2.87 7.38 -17.03
CA GLY A 34 -3.92 7.62 -16.05
C GLY A 34 -5.25 7.06 -16.48
N GLU A 35 -5.24 5.93 -17.19
CA GLU A 35 -6.47 5.37 -17.74
C GLU A 35 -7.41 4.92 -16.63
N ARG A 36 -8.70 5.11 -16.88
CA ARG A 36 -9.72 4.74 -15.92
C ARG A 36 -9.63 3.28 -15.55
N GLU A 37 -9.35 2.43 -16.52
CA GLU A 37 -9.26 1.00 -16.28
C GLU A 37 -8.11 0.67 -15.34
N THR A 38 -6.97 1.33 -15.51
CA THR A 38 -5.83 1.14 -14.62
C THR A 38 -6.18 1.58 -13.20
N ILE A 39 -6.80 2.73 -13.06
CA ILE A 39 -7.18 3.26 -11.75
C ILE A 39 -8.17 2.32 -11.08
N ASP A 40 -9.17 1.84 -11.82
CA ASP A 40 -10.15 0.92 -11.28
C ASP A 40 -9.51 -0.40 -10.83
N SER A 41 -8.53 -0.89 -11.59
CA SER A 41 -7.83 -2.11 -11.23
C SER A 41 -7.01 -1.94 -9.96
N LEU A 42 -6.33 -0.81 -9.83
CA LEU A 42 -5.57 -0.51 -8.61
C LEU A 42 -6.50 -0.42 -7.40
N PHE A 43 -7.63 0.25 -7.57
CA PHE A 43 -8.60 0.36 -6.49
C PHE A 43 -9.07 -1.03 -6.05
N ARG A 44 -9.41 -1.90 -7.03
CA ARG A 44 -9.91 -3.23 -6.69
C ARG A 44 -8.88 -4.08 -5.96
N VAL A 45 -7.60 -3.96 -6.34
CA VAL A 45 -6.54 -4.67 -5.64
C VAL A 45 -6.53 -4.28 -4.16
N VAL A 46 -6.49 -2.99 -3.89
CA VAL A 46 -6.43 -2.49 -2.51
C VAL A 46 -7.69 -2.87 -1.75
N HIS A 47 -8.84 -2.71 -2.37
CA HIS A 47 -10.12 -3.04 -1.75
C HIS A 47 -10.19 -4.53 -1.38
N THR A 48 -9.74 -5.40 -2.28
CA THR A 48 -9.77 -6.84 -2.03
C THR A 48 -8.81 -7.22 -0.89
N ILE A 49 -7.61 -6.64 -0.87
CA ILE A 49 -6.66 -6.92 0.19
C ILE A 49 -7.22 -6.47 1.53
N LYS A 50 -7.84 -5.29 1.57
CA LYS A 50 -8.46 -4.79 2.81
C LYS A 50 -9.53 -5.75 3.31
N GLY A 51 -10.42 -6.18 2.40
CA GLY A 51 -11.50 -7.06 2.77
C GLY A 51 -11.02 -8.41 3.26
N SER A 52 -10.06 -8.99 2.56
CA SER A 52 -9.51 -10.30 2.94
C SER A 52 -8.77 -10.21 4.27
N ALA A 53 -7.98 -9.16 4.47
CA ALA A 53 -7.26 -8.98 5.73
C ALA A 53 -8.24 -8.83 6.89
N GLY A 54 -9.35 -8.15 6.67
CA GLY A 54 -10.36 -8.00 7.70
C GLY A 54 -11.00 -9.33 8.08
N ILE A 55 -11.28 -10.16 7.09
CA ILE A 55 -11.88 -11.47 7.33
C ILE A 55 -10.96 -12.35 8.17
N PHE A 56 -9.67 -12.34 7.86
CA PHE A 56 -8.72 -13.17 8.57
C PHE A 56 -8.18 -12.52 9.86
N GLY A 57 -8.53 -11.27 10.15
CA GLY A 57 -8.10 -10.60 11.36
C GLY A 57 -6.67 -10.08 11.31
N PHE A 58 -6.14 -9.82 10.12
CA PHE A 58 -4.79 -9.29 9.95
C PHE A 58 -4.84 -7.76 10.04
N ASP A 59 -4.90 -7.25 11.24
CA ASP A 59 -5.24 -5.84 11.51
C ASP A 59 -4.25 -4.83 10.93
N ARG A 60 -2.96 -5.13 10.98
CA ARG A 60 -1.98 -4.20 10.42
C ARG A 60 -2.19 -3.98 8.94
N ILE A 61 -2.46 -5.07 8.22
CA ILE A 61 -2.67 -5.02 6.78
C ILE A 61 -3.99 -4.31 6.48
N GLU A 62 -5.03 -4.66 7.23
CA GLU A 62 -6.34 -4.05 7.02
C GLU A 62 -6.29 -2.54 7.19
N ARG A 63 -5.65 -2.07 8.26
CA ARG A 63 -5.60 -0.64 8.53
C ARG A 63 -4.84 0.13 7.47
N PHE A 64 -3.70 -0.41 7.03
CA PHE A 64 -2.92 0.27 6.01
C PHE A 64 -3.66 0.27 4.68
N ALA A 65 -4.25 -0.87 4.31
CA ALA A 65 -5.03 -0.99 3.07
C ALA A 65 -6.25 -0.07 3.09
N HIS A 66 -6.84 0.14 4.26
CA HIS A 66 -7.98 1.06 4.39
C HIS A 66 -7.61 2.48 3.97
N ASP A 67 -6.46 2.95 4.42
CA ASP A 67 -6.02 4.30 4.07
C ASP A 67 -5.66 4.38 2.58
N LEU A 68 -5.06 3.32 2.03
CA LEU A 68 -4.79 3.29 0.60
C LEU A 68 -6.08 3.28 -0.22
N GLU A 69 -7.09 2.58 0.26
CA GLU A 69 -8.37 2.57 -0.42
C GLU A 69 -8.97 3.96 -0.48
N SER A 70 -8.88 4.68 0.63
CA SER A 70 -9.38 6.06 0.68
C SER A 70 -8.67 6.94 -0.34
N LEU A 71 -7.36 6.79 -0.46
CA LEU A 71 -6.59 7.53 -1.44
C LEU A 71 -7.01 7.17 -2.87
N MET A 72 -7.12 5.87 -3.14
CA MET A 72 -7.50 5.42 -4.48
C MET A 72 -8.93 5.83 -4.83
N ASP A 73 -9.79 5.94 -3.83
CA ASP A 73 -11.15 6.40 -4.06
C ASP A 73 -11.16 7.85 -4.57
N ARG A 74 -10.25 8.70 -4.03
CA ARG A 74 -10.11 10.06 -4.52
C ARG A 74 -9.60 10.08 -5.95
N VAL A 75 -8.65 9.22 -6.28
CA VAL A 75 -8.13 9.13 -7.63
C VAL A 75 -9.22 8.64 -8.59
N ARG A 76 -9.97 7.63 -8.17
CA ARG A 76 -11.05 7.09 -8.99
C ARG A 76 -12.16 8.11 -9.22
N GLY A 77 -12.40 8.95 -8.24
CA GLY A 77 -13.41 10.00 -8.34
C GLY A 77 -12.97 11.23 -9.11
N GLY A 78 -11.73 11.24 -9.59
CA GLY A 78 -11.22 12.36 -10.37
C GLY A 78 -10.69 13.51 -9.55
N GLU A 79 -10.66 13.40 -8.23
CA GLU A 79 -10.15 14.46 -7.36
C GLU A 79 -8.64 14.54 -7.34
N LYS A 80 -7.98 13.42 -7.64
CA LYS A 80 -6.52 13.32 -7.66
C LYS A 80 -6.09 12.70 -8.96
N GLU A 81 -4.99 13.19 -9.49
CA GLU A 81 -4.42 12.67 -10.72
C GLU A 81 -3.39 11.60 -10.38
N LEU A 82 -3.35 10.53 -11.18
CA LEU A 82 -2.36 9.48 -11.00
C LEU A 82 -1.04 9.95 -11.63
N ASN A 83 -0.35 10.84 -10.92
CA ASN A 83 0.91 11.41 -11.41
C ASN A 83 2.10 10.59 -10.87
N GLN A 84 3.31 10.99 -11.26
CA GLN A 84 4.51 10.25 -10.88
C GLN A 84 4.72 10.19 -9.37
N GLY A 85 4.45 11.27 -8.67
CA GLY A 85 4.59 11.27 -7.22
C GLY A 85 3.66 10.27 -6.57
N LEU A 86 2.43 10.19 -7.07
CA LEU A 86 1.46 9.25 -6.53
C LEU A 86 1.83 7.81 -6.89
N VAL A 87 2.30 7.58 -8.12
CA VAL A 87 2.75 6.26 -8.54
C VAL A 87 3.88 5.77 -7.62
N GLU A 88 4.85 6.64 -7.33
CA GLU A 88 5.95 6.30 -6.42
C GLU A 88 5.45 5.95 -5.03
N LEU A 89 4.52 6.75 -4.52
CA LEU A 89 3.96 6.48 -3.20
C LEU A 89 3.24 5.15 -3.17
N LEU A 90 2.48 4.85 -4.22
CA LEU A 90 1.77 3.58 -4.29
C LEU A 90 2.72 2.39 -4.42
N LEU A 91 3.83 2.56 -5.12
CA LEU A 91 4.84 1.49 -5.20
C LEU A 91 5.47 1.22 -3.83
N ARG A 92 5.81 2.27 -3.09
CA ARG A 92 6.33 2.11 -1.73
C ARG A 92 5.29 1.49 -0.80
N SER A 93 4.04 1.86 -0.99
CA SER A 93 2.94 1.30 -0.19
C SER A 93 2.72 -0.17 -0.51
N ARG A 94 2.84 -0.53 -1.78
CA ARG A 94 2.75 -1.91 -2.20
C ARG A 94 3.85 -2.75 -1.54
N ASP A 95 5.08 -2.22 -1.53
CA ASP A 95 6.19 -2.91 -0.88
C ASP A 95 5.96 -3.07 0.61
N HIS A 96 5.38 -2.06 1.23
CA HIS A 96 5.06 -2.13 2.65
C HIS A 96 4.03 -3.22 2.93
N LEU A 97 2.98 -3.32 2.09
CA LEU A 97 1.98 -4.38 2.23
C LEU A 97 2.63 -5.76 2.08
N SER A 98 3.55 -5.88 1.14
CA SER A 98 4.28 -7.13 0.95
C SER A 98 5.08 -7.50 2.21
N ASN A 99 5.73 -6.50 2.81
CA ASN A 99 6.49 -6.73 4.03
C ASN A 99 5.60 -7.11 5.21
N LEU A 100 4.43 -6.49 5.31
CA LEU A 100 3.47 -6.84 6.33
C LEU A 100 3.00 -8.28 6.17
N MET A 101 2.80 -8.70 4.93
CA MET A 101 2.41 -10.09 4.67
C MET A 101 3.51 -11.06 5.07
N GLN A 102 4.76 -10.71 4.78
CA GLN A 102 5.87 -11.56 5.17
C GLN A 102 6.00 -11.71 6.68
N LEU A 103 5.63 -10.68 7.42
CA LEU A 103 5.63 -10.75 8.86
C LEU A 103 4.74 -11.89 9.38
N LEU A 104 3.68 -12.21 8.65
CA LEU A 104 2.77 -13.29 9.05
C LEU A 104 3.47 -14.66 9.08
N ASN A 105 4.57 -14.79 8.34
CA ASN A 105 5.31 -16.05 8.27
C ASN A 105 6.48 -16.13 9.23
N VAL A 106 6.79 -15.05 9.94
CA VAL A 106 7.89 -15.06 10.90
C VAL A 106 7.41 -15.77 12.16
N ARG A 107 8.07 -16.87 12.49
CA ARG A 107 7.65 -17.71 13.60
C ARG A 107 8.41 -17.45 14.89
N GLU A 108 9.63 -17.01 14.76
CA GLU A 108 10.46 -16.72 15.91
C GLU A 108 9.98 -15.41 16.53
N GLU A 109 9.59 -15.49 17.79
CA GLU A 109 8.85 -14.39 18.42
C GLU A 109 9.64 -13.10 18.51
N SER A 110 10.91 -13.19 18.87
CA SER A 110 11.71 -11.96 19.00
C SER A 110 12.01 -11.34 17.65
N ALA A 111 12.22 -12.15 16.61
CA ALA A 111 12.42 -11.65 15.25
C ALA A 111 11.14 -10.97 14.76
N ALA A 112 9.98 -11.58 15.06
CA ALA A 112 8.70 -10.99 14.66
C ALA A 112 8.48 -9.66 15.36
N ALA A 113 8.87 -9.55 16.62
CA ALA A 113 8.69 -8.31 17.37
C ALA A 113 9.56 -7.19 16.79
N VAL A 114 10.81 -7.49 16.45
CA VAL A 114 11.71 -6.50 15.86
C VAL A 114 11.20 -6.07 14.49
N MET A 115 10.85 -7.03 13.65
CA MET A 115 10.35 -6.74 12.31
C MET A 115 9.05 -5.94 12.38
N GLY A 116 8.14 -6.33 13.30
CA GLY A 116 6.89 -5.62 13.48
C GLY A 116 7.09 -4.19 13.91
N ALA A 117 8.02 -3.94 14.84
CA ALA A 117 8.32 -2.59 15.28
C ALA A 117 8.89 -1.74 14.15
N ASN A 118 9.78 -2.33 13.35
CA ASN A 118 10.33 -1.62 12.19
C ASN A 118 9.27 -1.28 11.17
N LEU A 119 8.35 -2.21 10.92
CA LEU A 119 7.27 -1.98 9.97
C LEU A 119 6.27 -0.96 10.50
N ASP A 120 6.03 -0.94 11.81
CA ASP A 120 5.15 0.07 12.39
C ASP A 120 5.74 1.46 12.21
N ALA A 121 7.05 1.61 12.37
CA ALA A 121 7.71 2.89 12.16
C ALA A 121 7.63 3.32 10.70
N SER A 122 7.88 2.39 9.78
CA SER A 122 7.77 2.66 8.34
C SER A 122 6.34 3.04 7.98
N GLN A 123 5.37 2.35 8.59
CA GLN A 123 3.96 2.62 8.31
C GLN A 123 3.56 4.01 8.75
N THR A 124 4.05 4.46 9.89
CA THR A 124 3.76 5.82 10.35
C THR A 124 4.19 6.85 9.32
N SER A 125 5.38 6.66 8.78
CA SER A 125 5.92 7.57 7.78
C SER A 125 5.10 7.52 6.48
N LEU A 126 4.80 6.32 6.00
CA LEU A 126 4.02 6.16 4.77
C LEU A 126 2.60 6.70 4.93
N LEU A 127 1.97 6.45 6.07
CA LEU A 127 0.61 6.93 6.30
C LEU A 127 0.56 8.44 6.33
N SER A 128 1.61 9.08 6.81
CA SER A 128 1.68 10.53 6.79
C SER A 128 1.60 11.04 5.35
N GLU A 129 2.32 10.41 4.43
CA GLU A 129 2.28 10.81 3.03
C GLU A 129 0.94 10.47 2.38
N VAL A 130 0.40 9.28 2.69
CA VAL A 130 -0.90 8.86 2.14
C VAL A 130 -2.00 9.82 2.58
N ARG A 131 -2.02 10.17 3.86
CA ARG A 131 -3.04 11.05 4.40
C ARG A 131 -2.90 12.46 3.87
N ALA A 132 -1.67 12.92 3.65
CA ALA A 132 -1.45 14.22 3.04
C ALA A 132 -2.05 14.27 1.65
N MET A 133 -1.93 13.18 0.90
CA MET A 133 -2.54 13.12 -0.43
C MET A 133 -4.06 13.08 -0.36
N ILE A 134 -4.61 12.33 0.60
CA ILE A 134 -6.06 12.28 0.79
C ILE A 134 -6.60 13.67 1.10
N ASP A 135 -5.89 14.42 1.92
CA ASP A 135 -6.32 15.74 2.36
C ASP A 135 -6.04 16.84 1.34
N GLY A 136 -5.48 16.48 0.21
CA GLY A 136 -5.25 17.44 -0.86
C GLY A 136 -3.85 18.00 -0.93
N GLY A 137 -2.95 17.53 -0.06
CA GLY A 137 -1.57 17.98 -0.10
C GLY A 137 -0.77 17.28 -1.19
N ALA A 138 0.36 17.88 -1.54
CA ALA A 138 1.27 17.26 -2.48
C ALA A 138 2.13 16.23 -1.76
N VAL A 139 2.56 15.19 -2.49
CA VAL A 139 3.49 14.24 -1.91
C VAL A 139 4.83 14.91 -1.74
N VAL A 140 5.33 14.91 -0.51
CA VAL A 140 6.65 15.42 -0.23
C VAL A 140 7.49 14.24 0.24
N PRO A 141 8.42 13.78 -0.58
CA PRO A 141 9.22 12.64 -0.19
C PRO A 141 10.01 12.93 1.07
N ALA A 142 9.90 12.06 2.02
CA ALA A 142 10.58 12.24 3.30
C ALA A 142 12.09 12.29 3.12
N ALA A 143 12.57 11.66 2.07
CA ALA A 143 13.98 11.61 1.82
C ALA A 143 14.56 12.93 1.30
N LYS A 144 13.70 13.90 0.97
CA LYS A 144 14.18 15.18 0.46
C LYS A 144 13.94 16.26 1.44
N PRO A 145 14.61 16.21 2.49
CA PRO A 145 14.37 17.21 3.48
C PRO A 145 14.69 18.56 2.95
N GLN A 146 15.31 18.59 2.02
CA GLN A 146 15.42 19.67 1.59
C GLN A 146 14.87 20.33 0.84
N ALA A 147 14.81 19.85 0.59
CA ALA A 147 14.41 20.43 -0.06
C ALA A 147 13.83 21.39 0.15
N ALA A 148 13.77 21.41 0.29
CA ALA A 148 13.32 22.11 0.47
C ALA A 148 13.02 23.19 0.34
N ALA A 149 13.00 23.45 0.26
CA ALA A 149 12.66 24.32 0.23
C ALA A 149 12.65 25.28 0.11
N PRO A 150 12.65 25.73 -0.13
CA PRO A 150 12.61 26.75 -0.02
C PRO A 150 11.78 27.47 -0.26
N SER A 151 11.47 27.52 -0.35
CA SER A 151 10.74 28.18 -0.56
C SER A 151 10.45 28.92 -0.63
#